data_754775f0ade4773308892a61bcca1b4c
#
_entry.id   754775f0ade4773308892a61bcca1b4c
#
_cell.length_a   1.000
_cell.length_b   1.000
_cell.length_c   1.000
_cell.angle_alpha   90.00
_cell.angle_beta   90.00
_cell.angle_gamma   90.00
#
_symmetry.space_group_name_H-M   'P 1'
#
loop_
_entity.id
_entity.type
_entity.pdbx_description
1 polymer ?
#
loop_
_entity_poly.entity_id
_entity_poly.type
_entity_poly.pdbx_seq_one_letter_code
_entity_poly.pdbx_strand_id
1 'polypeptide(L)'
;LYLDELQRPNGLFYHPPDVPFNWGRGNGWMAAGMAELLQCLPEDSKYRPRILKGYRKMMKSLKKYQTSDGLWNQLIDQPDCWAETSGSAMFTFAFITGVKQGWLKAKEYGPAARKAWMALVPYINEKNDVREVCVGTNKKNSKQYYYDRPRHTGDYHGQAPYLWCTVALLEK
;
A
#
# COMPACT_ATOMS: atom_id res chain seq x y z
N LEU A 1 -13.33 -5.11 -13.32
CA LEU A 1 -12.40 -6.12 -13.76
C LEU A 1 -11.40 -6.52 -12.66
N TYR A 2 -10.39 -5.71 -12.29
CA TYR A 2 -9.43 -6.08 -11.23
C TYR A 2 -10.09 -6.35 -9.88
N LEU A 3 -11.09 -5.56 -9.50
CA LEU A 3 -11.86 -5.78 -8.27
C LEU A 3 -12.67 -7.08 -8.28
N ASP A 4 -13.00 -7.61 -9.44
CA ASP A 4 -13.74 -8.86 -9.58
C ASP A 4 -12.82 -10.07 -9.55
N GLU A 5 -11.70 -9.96 -10.28
CA GLU A 5 -10.80 -11.07 -10.53
C GLU A 5 -9.76 -11.27 -9.43
N LEU A 6 -9.23 -10.16 -8.88
CA LEU A 6 -8.07 -10.21 -7.99
C LEU A 6 -8.40 -9.90 -6.53
N GLN A 7 -9.44 -9.06 -6.22
CA GLN A 7 -9.73 -8.73 -4.83
C GLN A 7 -10.36 -9.91 -4.09
N ARG A 8 -9.68 -10.37 -3.08
CA ARG A 8 -10.09 -11.53 -2.28
C ARG A 8 -11.12 -11.16 -1.20
N PRO A 9 -11.79 -12.15 -0.58
CA PRO A 9 -12.75 -11.90 0.50
C PRO A 9 -12.18 -11.08 1.66
N ASN A 10 -10.89 -11.22 1.95
CA ASN A 10 -10.20 -10.43 2.97
C ASN A 10 -9.88 -8.98 2.54
N GLY A 11 -10.13 -8.58 1.28
CA GLY A 11 -9.90 -7.24 0.75
C GLY A 11 -8.53 -7.01 0.13
N LEU A 12 -7.57 -7.91 0.31
CA LEU A 12 -6.28 -7.87 -0.36
C LEU A 12 -6.39 -8.44 -1.79
N PHE A 13 -5.32 -8.25 -2.55
CA PHE A 13 -5.24 -8.72 -3.93
C PHE A 13 -4.16 -9.78 -4.06
N TYR A 14 -4.44 -10.84 -4.80
CA TYR A 14 -3.38 -11.74 -5.24
C TYR A 14 -2.47 -11.04 -6.26
N HIS A 15 -1.22 -11.46 -6.35
CA HIS A 15 -0.28 -10.89 -7.32
C HIS A 15 -0.81 -11.06 -8.76
N PRO A 16 -0.98 -12.28 -9.30
CA PRO A 16 -1.92 -12.60 -10.36
C PRO A 16 -2.95 -13.64 -9.88
N PRO A 17 -3.99 -13.96 -10.67
CA PRO A 17 -5.05 -14.89 -10.27
C PRO A 17 -4.55 -16.28 -9.87
N ASP A 18 -3.47 -16.75 -10.50
CA ASP A 18 -2.86 -18.08 -10.32
C ASP A 18 -1.73 -18.14 -9.28
N VAL A 19 -1.45 -17.01 -8.59
CA VAL A 19 -0.41 -16.94 -7.55
C VAL A 19 -1.00 -16.36 -6.28
N PRO A 20 -1.37 -17.22 -5.30
CA PRO A 20 -2.17 -16.84 -4.13
C PRO A 20 -1.35 -16.16 -3.03
N PHE A 21 -0.52 -15.19 -3.39
CA PHE A 21 0.29 -14.41 -2.48
C PHE A 21 -0.09 -12.93 -2.50
N ASN A 22 -0.23 -12.34 -1.31
CA ASN A 22 -0.57 -10.94 -1.12
C ASN A 22 0.71 -10.09 -1.11
N TRP A 23 1.34 -9.93 -2.28
CA TRP A 23 2.56 -9.15 -2.42
C TRP A 23 2.34 -7.67 -2.10
N GLY A 24 3.19 -7.11 -1.21
CA GLY A 24 3.06 -5.75 -0.67
C GLY A 24 2.95 -4.68 -1.74
N ARG A 25 3.94 -4.54 -2.61
CA ARG A 25 3.91 -3.51 -3.66
C ARG A 25 2.81 -3.75 -4.70
N GLY A 26 2.48 -5.00 -5.05
CA GLY A 26 1.34 -5.28 -5.92
C GLY A 26 0.04 -4.77 -5.33
N ASN A 27 -0.18 -5.00 -4.05
CA ASN A 27 -1.28 -4.42 -3.29
C ASN A 27 -1.15 -2.90 -3.15
N GLY A 28 0.08 -2.38 -3.04
CA GLY A 28 0.36 -0.95 -3.01
C GLY A 28 -0.16 -0.21 -4.24
N TRP A 29 0.08 -0.76 -5.43
CA TRP A 29 -0.47 -0.22 -6.68
C TRP A 29 -1.99 -0.17 -6.68
N MET A 30 -2.66 -1.19 -6.13
CA MET A 30 -4.12 -1.21 -6.01
C MET A 30 -4.62 -0.17 -5.00
N ALA A 31 -3.95 -0.01 -3.87
CA ALA A 31 -4.30 0.95 -2.84
C ALA A 31 -4.17 2.40 -3.35
N ALA A 32 -2.97 2.75 -3.86
CA ALA A 32 -2.68 4.07 -4.40
C ALA A 32 -3.54 4.36 -5.64
N GLY A 33 -3.64 3.41 -6.57
CA GLY A 33 -4.44 3.58 -7.79
C GLY A 33 -5.93 3.80 -7.51
N MET A 34 -6.51 3.10 -6.52
CA MET A 34 -7.90 3.37 -6.12
C MET A 34 -8.05 4.74 -5.44
N ALA A 35 -7.07 5.16 -4.63
CA ALA A 35 -7.09 6.47 -4.00
C ALA A 35 -7.04 7.59 -5.05
N GLU A 36 -6.10 7.52 -6.00
CA GLU A 36 -5.97 8.46 -7.11
C GLU A 36 -7.24 8.47 -7.99
N LEU A 37 -7.71 7.29 -8.38
CA LEU A 37 -8.91 7.19 -9.21
C LEU A 37 -10.14 7.82 -8.54
N LEU A 38 -10.31 7.63 -7.23
CA LEU A 38 -11.40 8.23 -6.47
C LEU A 38 -11.30 9.76 -6.36
N GLN A 39 -10.10 10.33 -6.39
CA GLN A 39 -9.92 11.79 -6.44
C GLN A 39 -10.32 12.37 -7.81
N CYS A 40 -10.01 11.65 -8.89
CA CYS A 40 -10.26 12.12 -10.25
C CYS A 40 -11.67 11.82 -10.77
N LEU A 41 -12.34 10.78 -10.23
CA LEU A 41 -13.68 10.40 -10.69
C LEU A 41 -14.73 11.42 -10.24
N PRO A 42 -15.63 11.85 -11.15
CA PRO A 42 -16.80 12.64 -10.77
C PRO A 42 -17.61 11.97 -9.67
N GLU A 43 -18.24 12.79 -8.81
CA GLU A 43 -19.01 12.26 -7.67
C GLU A 43 -20.22 11.43 -8.10
N ASP A 44 -20.83 11.78 -9.22
CA ASP A 44 -21.97 11.09 -9.85
C ASP A 44 -21.57 9.89 -10.71
N SER A 45 -20.29 9.57 -10.82
CA SER A 45 -19.81 8.42 -11.59
C SER A 45 -20.42 7.11 -11.08
N LYS A 46 -21.07 6.35 -11.94
CA LYS A 46 -21.65 5.04 -11.63
C LYS A 46 -20.63 4.01 -11.11
N TYR A 47 -19.35 4.24 -11.36
CA TYR A 47 -18.26 3.36 -10.91
C TYR A 47 -17.75 3.69 -9.50
N ARG A 48 -17.95 4.95 -9.05
CA ARG A 48 -17.43 5.42 -7.77
C ARG A 48 -17.87 4.59 -6.57
N PRO A 49 -19.15 4.20 -6.38
CA PRO A 49 -19.57 3.42 -5.22
C PRO A 49 -18.86 2.05 -5.13
N ARG A 50 -18.65 1.41 -6.28
CA ARG A 50 -17.96 0.13 -6.33
C ARG A 50 -16.48 0.23 -5.96
N ILE A 51 -15.79 1.24 -6.52
CA ILE A 51 -14.37 1.47 -6.25
C ILE A 51 -14.17 1.84 -4.78
N LEU A 52 -15.02 2.73 -4.24
CA LEU A 52 -14.97 3.13 -2.84
C LEU A 52 -15.23 1.95 -1.89
N LYS A 53 -16.15 1.05 -2.24
CA LYS A 53 -16.39 -0.19 -1.48
C LYS A 53 -15.14 -1.09 -1.47
N GLY A 54 -14.53 -1.31 -2.64
CA GLY A 54 -13.30 -2.11 -2.78
C GLY A 54 -12.13 -1.50 -2.01
N TYR A 55 -11.95 -0.19 -2.14
CA TYR A 55 -10.95 0.58 -1.40
C TYR A 55 -11.13 0.44 0.13
N ARG A 56 -12.32 0.74 0.66
CA ARG A 56 -12.59 0.62 2.10
C ARG A 56 -12.36 -0.80 2.64
N LYS A 57 -12.74 -1.79 1.85
CA LYS A 57 -12.50 -3.20 2.20
C LYS A 57 -11.00 -3.49 2.31
N MET A 58 -10.20 -2.99 1.37
CA MET A 58 -8.74 -3.12 1.40
C MET A 58 -8.11 -2.37 2.58
N MET A 59 -8.52 -1.11 2.82
CA MET A 59 -7.99 -0.31 3.93
C MET A 59 -8.25 -0.97 5.29
N LYS A 60 -9.40 -1.61 5.47
CA LYS A 60 -9.70 -2.38 6.68
C LYS A 60 -8.69 -3.52 6.90
N SER A 61 -8.33 -4.23 5.85
CA SER A 61 -7.35 -5.32 5.91
C SER A 61 -5.94 -4.81 6.13
N LEU A 62 -5.54 -3.77 5.41
CA LEU A 62 -4.24 -3.14 5.61
C LEU A 62 -4.06 -2.66 7.06
N LYS A 63 -5.09 -2.04 7.65
CA LYS A 63 -5.04 -1.65 9.06
C LYS A 63 -4.85 -2.85 9.99
N LYS A 64 -5.49 -3.99 9.69
CA LYS A 64 -5.34 -5.24 10.47
C LYS A 64 -3.92 -5.81 10.38
N TYR A 65 -3.29 -5.74 9.20
CA TYR A 65 -1.98 -6.32 8.93
C TYR A 65 -0.81 -5.34 9.14
N GLN A 66 -1.09 -4.10 9.59
CA GLN A 66 -0.03 -3.16 9.96
C GLN A 66 0.75 -3.73 11.15
N THR A 67 2.07 -3.84 11.01
CA THR A 67 2.94 -4.39 12.06
C THR A 67 3.00 -3.47 13.29
N SER A 68 3.55 -3.98 14.40
CA SER A 68 3.82 -3.20 15.61
C SER A 68 4.71 -2.00 15.31
N ASP A 69 5.61 -2.11 14.33
CA ASP A 69 6.54 -1.05 13.93
C ASP A 69 5.92 -0.02 12.98
N GLY A 70 4.73 -0.30 12.45
CA GLY A 70 3.96 0.63 11.63
C GLY A 70 4.03 0.40 10.12
N LEU A 71 4.86 -0.51 9.66
CA LEU A 71 5.00 -0.88 8.24
C LEU A 71 4.14 -2.09 7.87
N TRP A 72 4.32 -2.59 6.65
CA TRP A 72 3.75 -3.84 6.16
C TRP A 72 4.85 -4.72 5.57
N ASN A 73 4.65 -6.02 5.68
CA ASN A 73 5.60 -7.00 5.18
C ASN A 73 5.51 -7.16 3.67
N GLN A 74 6.59 -7.66 3.05
CA GLN A 74 6.69 -7.99 1.63
C GLN A 74 5.55 -8.94 1.17
N LEU A 75 5.17 -9.92 2.00
CA LEU A 75 3.90 -10.61 1.92
C LEU A 75 3.05 -10.16 3.11
N ILE A 76 2.00 -9.41 2.84
CA ILE A 76 1.24 -8.62 3.82
C ILE A 76 0.69 -9.48 4.98
N ASP A 77 0.25 -10.68 4.68
CA ASP A 77 -0.38 -11.62 5.60
C ASP A 77 0.59 -12.65 6.22
N GLN A 78 1.90 -12.44 6.02
CA GLN A 78 2.94 -13.31 6.57
C GLN A 78 3.75 -12.54 7.61
N PRO A 79 3.54 -12.81 8.92
CA PRO A 79 4.17 -12.03 9.99
C PRO A 79 5.69 -12.23 10.11
N ASP A 80 6.21 -13.33 9.57
CA ASP A 80 7.62 -13.69 9.52
C ASP A 80 8.36 -13.15 8.29
N CYS A 81 7.65 -12.48 7.36
CA CYS A 81 8.26 -11.84 6.21
C CYS A 81 8.83 -10.47 6.61
N TRP A 82 9.85 -10.02 5.89
CA TRP A 82 10.50 -8.74 6.15
C TRP A 82 9.63 -7.53 5.76
N ALA A 83 9.80 -6.40 6.48
CA ALA A 83 9.09 -5.16 6.23
C ALA A 83 9.57 -4.50 4.93
N GLU A 84 8.64 -4.13 4.05
CA GLU A 84 8.89 -3.61 2.70
C GLU A 84 8.45 -2.14 2.60
N THR A 85 9.36 -1.26 2.20
CA THR A 85 9.14 0.19 2.29
C THR A 85 8.29 0.76 1.17
N SER A 86 8.39 0.24 -0.06
CA SER A 86 7.64 0.80 -1.21
C SER A 86 6.13 0.56 -1.09
N GLY A 87 5.72 -0.66 -0.80
CA GLY A 87 4.30 -0.98 -0.55
C GLY A 87 3.78 -0.28 0.69
N SER A 88 4.58 -0.21 1.75
CA SER A 88 4.24 0.53 2.98
C SER A 88 3.99 2.01 2.70
N ALA A 89 4.79 2.66 1.87
CA ALA A 89 4.59 4.05 1.49
C ALA A 89 3.30 4.23 0.65
N MET A 90 3.02 3.32 -0.29
CA MET A 90 1.77 3.33 -1.07
C MET A 90 0.53 3.17 -0.18
N PHE A 91 0.58 2.30 0.82
CA PHE A 91 -0.51 2.14 1.79
C PHE A 91 -0.68 3.37 2.67
N THR A 92 0.43 3.96 3.09
CA THR A 92 0.43 5.21 3.87
C THR A 92 -0.22 6.34 3.08
N PHE A 93 0.17 6.52 1.81
CA PHE A 93 -0.46 7.47 0.89
C PHE A 93 -1.98 7.23 0.80
N ALA A 94 -2.40 6.00 0.58
CA ALA A 94 -3.82 5.68 0.50
C ALA A 94 -4.56 5.99 1.81
N PHE A 95 -3.98 5.74 2.98
CA PHE A 95 -4.58 6.11 4.25
C PHE A 95 -4.70 7.63 4.44
N ILE A 96 -3.62 8.38 4.14
CA ILE A 96 -3.61 9.85 4.25
C ILE A 96 -4.71 10.44 3.36
N THR A 97 -4.73 10.07 2.08
CA THR A 97 -5.71 10.53 1.10
C THR A 97 -7.13 10.18 1.55
N GLY A 98 -7.38 8.94 1.96
CA GLY A 98 -8.71 8.51 2.38
C GLY A 98 -9.23 9.19 3.63
N VAL A 99 -8.35 9.56 4.57
CA VAL A 99 -8.72 10.34 5.75
C VAL A 99 -9.04 11.79 5.35
N LYS A 100 -8.20 12.43 4.54
CA LYS A 100 -8.42 13.81 4.06
C LYS A 100 -9.70 13.96 3.24
N GLN A 101 -9.97 13.01 2.39
CA GLN A 101 -11.18 12.99 1.54
C GLN A 101 -12.46 12.52 2.28
N GLY A 102 -12.36 12.19 3.57
CA GLY A 102 -13.51 11.73 4.34
C GLY A 102 -14.01 10.31 3.97
N TRP A 103 -13.25 9.57 3.16
CA TRP A 103 -13.61 8.19 2.80
C TRP A 103 -13.33 7.21 3.93
N LEU A 104 -12.40 7.54 4.80
CA LEU A 104 -12.00 6.79 5.99
C LEU A 104 -12.23 7.66 7.24
N LYS A 105 -12.66 7.01 8.32
CA LYS A 105 -12.87 7.70 9.62
C LYS A 105 -11.52 8.17 10.18
N ALA A 106 -11.33 9.48 10.31
CA ALA A 106 -10.07 10.08 10.78
C ALA A 106 -9.63 9.53 12.15
N LYS A 107 -10.56 9.38 13.10
CA LYS A 107 -10.29 8.83 14.44
C LYS A 107 -9.74 7.38 14.38
N GLU A 108 -10.11 6.62 13.36
CA GLU A 108 -9.75 5.22 13.23
C GLU A 108 -8.48 5.00 12.38
N TYR A 109 -8.35 5.72 11.26
CA TYR A 109 -7.27 5.53 10.29
C TYR A 109 -6.15 6.57 10.38
N GLY A 110 -6.43 7.75 10.94
CA GLY A 110 -5.42 8.79 11.15
C GLY A 110 -4.22 8.33 11.98
N PRO A 111 -4.44 7.69 13.15
CA PRO A 111 -3.33 7.11 13.93
C PRO A 111 -2.50 6.07 13.15
N ALA A 112 -3.14 5.22 12.34
CA ALA A 112 -2.46 4.22 11.53
C ALA A 112 -1.61 4.87 10.41
N ALA A 113 -2.17 5.88 9.73
CA ALA A 113 -1.44 6.66 8.72
C ALA A 113 -0.21 7.37 9.32
N ARG A 114 -0.41 8.05 10.48
CA ARG A 114 0.68 8.73 11.20
C ARG A 114 1.77 7.75 11.63
N LYS A 115 1.39 6.61 12.21
CA LYS A 115 2.32 5.58 12.65
C LYS A 115 3.16 5.07 11.48
N ALA A 116 2.53 4.80 10.34
CA ALA A 116 3.22 4.35 9.14
C ALA A 116 4.20 5.41 8.61
N TRP A 117 3.78 6.68 8.53
CA TRP A 117 4.65 7.75 8.07
C TRP A 117 5.87 7.92 8.97
N MET A 118 5.67 7.93 10.30
CA MET A 118 6.76 8.03 11.26
C MET A 118 7.71 6.83 11.20
N ALA A 119 7.21 5.65 10.86
CA ALA A 119 8.02 4.46 10.65
C ALA A 119 8.81 4.48 9.34
N LEU A 120 8.31 5.16 8.30
CA LEU A 120 8.94 5.28 6.99
C LEU A 120 10.10 6.29 7.00
N VAL A 121 9.96 7.41 7.71
CA VAL A 121 10.99 8.50 7.72
C VAL A 121 12.40 8.00 7.99
N PRO A 122 12.66 7.11 8.98
CA PRO A 122 14.01 6.59 9.24
C PRO A 122 14.64 5.78 8.11
N TYR A 123 13.85 5.37 7.10
CA TYR A 123 14.37 4.65 5.94
C TYR A 123 14.96 5.55 4.86
N ILE A 124 14.82 6.87 5.00
CA ILE A 124 15.54 7.84 4.16
C ILE A 124 16.96 8.00 4.70
N ASN A 125 17.96 7.75 3.86
CA ASN A 125 19.36 7.91 4.23
C ASN A 125 19.85 9.37 4.05
N GLU A 126 21.11 9.63 4.36
CA GLU A 126 21.75 10.95 4.25
C GLU A 126 21.82 11.49 2.81
N LYS A 127 21.68 10.60 1.80
CA LYS A 127 21.63 10.96 0.37
C LYS A 127 20.21 11.16 -0.14
N ASN A 128 19.21 11.12 0.75
CA ASN A 128 17.78 11.13 0.44
C ASN A 128 17.28 9.90 -0.34
N ASP A 129 18.00 8.79 -0.28
CA ASP A 129 17.57 7.53 -0.87
C ASP A 129 16.75 6.72 0.12
N VAL A 130 15.66 6.11 -0.36
CA VAL A 130 14.85 5.19 0.42
C VAL A 130 15.51 3.81 0.43
N ARG A 131 15.68 3.25 1.64
CA ARG A 131 16.24 1.92 1.87
C ARG A 131 15.17 0.84 1.91
N GLU A 132 15.58 -0.42 1.81
CA GLU A 132 14.75 -1.62 1.97
C GLU A 132 13.61 -1.72 0.93
N VAL A 133 13.85 -1.25 -0.29
CA VAL A 133 12.92 -1.31 -1.39
C VAL A 133 13.03 -2.65 -2.10
N CYS A 134 11.96 -3.41 -2.18
CA CYS A 134 11.91 -4.64 -2.97
C CYS A 134 12.24 -4.36 -4.44
N VAL A 135 13.13 -5.12 -5.05
CA VAL A 135 13.40 -5.06 -6.50
C VAL A 135 12.18 -5.42 -7.33
N GLY A 136 12.23 -5.16 -8.62
CA GLY A 136 11.22 -5.63 -9.60
C GLY A 136 10.92 -7.11 -9.41
N THR A 137 9.64 -7.46 -9.28
CA THR A 137 9.20 -8.80 -8.90
C THR A 137 8.23 -9.36 -9.93
N ASN A 138 8.62 -10.44 -10.59
CA ASN A 138 7.76 -11.20 -11.46
C ASN A 138 6.83 -12.13 -10.66
N LYS A 139 5.81 -12.69 -11.32
CA LYS A 139 4.99 -13.71 -10.72
C LYS A 139 5.77 -15.03 -10.59
N LYS A 140 5.68 -15.66 -9.43
CA LYS A 140 6.15 -17.03 -9.21
C LYS A 140 5.30 -17.69 -8.13
N ASN A 141 4.78 -18.88 -8.41
CA ASN A 141 3.98 -19.61 -7.42
C ASN A 141 4.91 -20.32 -6.40
N SER A 142 5.65 -19.51 -5.65
CA SER A 142 6.56 -19.96 -4.60
C SER A 142 6.65 -18.88 -3.54
N LYS A 143 6.25 -19.20 -2.31
CA LYS A 143 6.35 -18.29 -1.15
C LYS A 143 7.80 -17.85 -0.94
N GLN A 144 8.73 -18.79 -1.01
CA GLN A 144 10.16 -18.54 -0.81
C GLN A 144 10.71 -17.50 -1.80
N TYR A 145 10.24 -17.51 -3.05
CA TYR A 145 10.65 -16.49 -4.04
C TYR A 145 10.38 -15.06 -3.57
N TYR A 146 9.26 -14.81 -2.87
CA TYR A 146 8.94 -13.48 -2.35
C TYR A 146 9.77 -13.13 -1.11
N TYR A 147 10.11 -14.13 -0.29
CA TYR A 147 10.99 -13.95 0.88
C TYR A 147 12.43 -13.60 0.46
N ASP A 148 12.92 -14.22 -0.60
CA ASP A 148 14.29 -14.09 -1.09
C ASP A 148 14.48 -12.87 -2.01
N ARG A 149 13.43 -12.06 -2.22
CA ARG A 149 13.61 -10.88 -3.10
C ARG A 149 14.68 -9.94 -2.55
N PRO A 150 15.66 -9.52 -3.39
CA PRO A 150 16.64 -8.53 -3.00
C PRO A 150 15.98 -7.20 -2.64
N ARG A 151 16.66 -6.43 -1.79
CA ARG A 151 16.25 -5.10 -1.34
C ARG A 151 17.30 -4.09 -1.78
N HIS A 152 16.85 -3.03 -2.44
CA HIS A 152 17.74 -1.97 -2.93
C HIS A 152 17.51 -0.66 -2.17
N THR A 153 18.55 0.18 -2.17
CA THR A 153 18.50 1.56 -1.72
C THR A 153 18.42 2.46 -2.95
N GLY A 154 17.53 3.46 -2.94
CA GLY A 154 17.40 4.43 -4.03
C GLY A 154 16.59 3.92 -5.24
N ASP A 155 15.92 2.78 -5.13
CA ASP A 155 15.02 2.28 -6.18
C ASP A 155 13.79 3.21 -6.31
N TYR A 156 13.45 3.59 -7.54
CA TYR A 156 12.35 4.51 -7.84
C TYR A 156 10.99 4.03 -7.35
N HIS A 157 10.77 2.71 -7.22
CA HIS A 157 9.54 2.17 -6.63
C HIS A 157 9.38 2.57 -5.15
N GLY A 158 10.47 2.87 -4.44
CA GLY A 158 10.45 3.44 -3.10
C GLY A 158 10.35 4.96 -3.13
N GLN A 159 11.19 5.63 -3.93
CA GLN A 159 11.29 7.09 -3.96
C GLN A 159 9.94 7.76 -4.29
N ALA A 160 9.26 7.31 -5.35
CA ALA A 160 8.01 7.92 -5.78
C ALA A 160 6.90 7.88 -4.71
N PRO A 161 6.58 6.73 -4.05
CA PRO A 161 5.55 6.70 -3.02
C PRO A 161 5.82 7.58 -1.79
N TYR A 162 7.08 7.79 -1.44
CA TYR A 162 7.43 8.74 -0.37
C TYR A 162 7.08 10.18 -0.77
N LEU A 163 7.36 10.56 -2.02
CA LEU A 163 6.95 11.86 -2.55
C LEU A 163 5.42 12.01 -2.56
N TRP A 164 4.68 10.97 -2.93
CA TRP A 164 3.21 10.98 -2.87
C TRP A 164 2.70 11.20 -1.44
N CYS A 165 3.29 10.53 -0.45
CA CYS A 165 2.94 10.76 0.96
C CYS A 165 3.21 12.21 1.37
N THR A 166 4.37 12.76 0.98
CA THR A 166 4.76 14.13 1.32
C THR A 166 3.79 15.14 0.71
N VAL A 167 3.47 15.00 -0.57
CA VAL A 167 2.48 15.84 -1.27
C VAL A 167 1.12 15.73 -0.58
N ALA A 168 0.63 14.51 -0.36
CA ALA A 168 -0.65 14.29 0.29
C ALA A 168 -0.72 14.85 1.72
N LEU A 169 0.39 14.95 2.44
CA LEU A 169 0.44 15.58 3.77
C LEU A 169 0.41 17.11 3.68
N LEU A 170 1.05 17.70 2.66
CA LEU A 170 1.16 19.15 2.47
C LEU A 170 -0.08 19.78 1.82
N GLU A 171 -0.80 19.06 0.99
CA GLU A 171 -2.08 19.51 0.44
C GLU A 171 -3.07 19.83 1.56
N LYS A 172 -3.85 20.93 1.38
CA LYS A 172 -4.88 21.37 2.36
C LYS A 172 -6.18 20.61 2.21
#